data_04d538e538785aa00f835fe8ef74c5e3
#
_entry.id   04d538e538785aa00f835fe8ef74c5e3
#
_cell.length_a   1.000
_cell.length_b   1.000
_cell.length_c   1.000
_cell.angle_alpha   90.00
_cell.angle_beta   90.00
_cell.angle_gamma   90.00
#
_symmetry.space_group_name_H-M   'P 1'
#
loop_
_entity.id
_entity.type
_entity.pdbx_description
1 polymer ?
#
loop_
_entity_poly.entity_id
_entity_poly.type
_entity_poly.pdbx_seq_one_letter_code
_entity_poly.pdbx_strand_id
1 'polypeptide(L)'
;MLRPLDYNCNMSNSLISIVDSFLRQANQNTYANEGVKQVASLRPGSKDYHFQKGNLEFHDTFFGATKFIGEEVIYQNKKAVWGMNYYGFTISNKISEKLFDSILRPALMSGSGDNIPVRGPKEFINGEWKYEFKTTGDLANFTGIEEISKNGKIVCRLYCHGGFII
;
A
#
# COMPACT_ATOMS: atom_id res chain seq x y z
N MET A 1 19.53 3.80 -31.71
CA MET A 1 19.02 2.45 -31.41
C MET A 1 19.40 2.10 -29.99
N LEU A 2 18.50 2.34 -29.04
CA LEU A 2 18.73 2.03 -27.62
C LEU A 2 18.61 0.50 -27.48
N ARG A 3 19.65 -0.14 -26.93
CA ARG A 3 19.60 -1.58 -26.60
C ARG A 3 18.55 -1.77 -25.51
N PRO A 4 17.76 -2.85 -25.54
CA PRO A 4 16.94 -3.23 -24.40
C PRO A 4 17.90 -3.45 -23.21
N LEU A 5 17.59 -2.80 -22.08
CA LEU A 5 18.24 -3.13 -20.82
C LEU A 5 17.81 -4.54 -20.46
N ASP A 6 18.72 -5.50 -20.57
CA ASP A 6 18.52 -6.85 -20.01
C ASP A 6 18.50 -6.73 -18.48
N TYR A 7 17.31 -6.48 -17.94
CA TYR A 7 17.04 -6.59 -16.51
C TYR A 7 16.96 -8.06 -16.09
N ASN A 8 18.03 -8.82 -16.35
CA ASN A 8 18.27 -10.08 -15.66
C ASN A 8 18.93 -9.79 -14.31
N CYS A 9 18.23 -9.07 -13.44
CA CYS A 9 18.56 -9.04 -12.04
C CYS A 9 18.05 -10.36 -11.43
N ASN A 10 18.94 -11.32 -11.18
CA ASN A 10 18.68 -12.51 -10.38
C ASN A 10 18.44 -12.06 -8.91
N MET A 11 17.26 -11.44 -8.67
CA MET A 11 16.78 -11.29 -7.31
C MET A 11 16.61 -12.67 -6.72
N SER A 12 17.26 -12.91 -5.58
CA SER A 12 17.11 -14.22 -4.93
C SER A 12 15.64 -14.37 -4.54
N ASN A 13 15.03 -15.52 -4.85
CA ASN A 13 13.67 -15.87 -4.41
C ASN A 13 13.49 -15.66 -2.90
N SER A 14 14.60 -15.70 -2.14
CA SER A 14 14.59 -15.44 -0.71
C SER A 14 14.26 -13.97 -0.36
N LEU A 15 14.76 -12.98 -1.12
CA LEU A 15 14.44 -11.57 -0.87
C LEU A 15 12.98 -11.25 -1.18
N ILE A 16 12.44 -11.81 -2.25
CA ILE A 16 11.01 -11.66 -2.61
C ILE A 16 10.14 -12.21 -1.47
N SER A 17 10.43 -13.41 -0.99
CA SER A 17 9.69 -14.03 0.11
C SER A 17 9.80 -13.26 1.42
N ILE A 18 10.98 -12.72 1.74
CA ILE A 18 11.21 -11.89 2.92
C ILE A 18 10.36 -10.61 2.85
N VAL A 19 10.38 -9.89 1.72
CA VAL A 19 9.61 -8.66 1.53
C VAL A 19 8.11 -8.94 1.55
N ASP A 20 7.62 -9.99 0.88
CA ASP A 20 6.22 -10.42 0.93
C ASP A 20 5.75 -10.64 2.38
N SER A 21 6.46 -11.47 3.12
CA SER A 21 6.13 -11.78 4.52
C SER A 21 6.17 -10.53 5.42
N PHE A 22 7.12 -9.63 5.18
CA PHE A 22 7.27 -8.41 5.97
C PHE A 22 6.18 -7.39 5.65
N LEU A 23 5.80 -7.19 4.38
CA LEU A 23 4.69 -6.32 3.97
C LEU A 23 3.36 -6.73 4.62
N ARG A 24 3.05 -8.03 4.65
CA ARG A 24 1.84 -8.53 5.33
C ARG A 24 1.80 -8.13 6.81
N GLN A 25 2.94 -8.12 7.48
CA GLN A 25 3.03 -7.71 8.88
C GLN A 25 2.98 -6.18 9.01
N ALA A 26 3.69 -5.43 8.16
CA ALA A 26 3.73 -3.98 8.20
C ALA A 26 2.33 -3.38 7.98
N ASN A 27 1.56 -3.86 7.01
CA ASN A 27 0.21 -3.40 6.73
C ASN A 27 -0.74 -3.56 7.93
N GLN A 28 -0.60 -4.64 8.70
CA GLN A 28 -1.39 -4.88 9.92
C GLN A 28 -0.92 -4.05 11.13
N ASN A 29 0.29 -3.52 11.09
CA ASN A 29 0.91 -2.79 12.19
C ASN A 29 1.15 -1.30 11.89
N THR A 30 0.51 -0.75 10.84
CA THR A 30 0.59 0.67 10.46
C THR A 30 -0.79 1.26 10.20
N TYR A 31 -0.99 1.97 9.12
CA TYR A 31 -2.19 2.76 8.79
C TYR A 31 -3.52 2.00 8.94
N ALA A 32 -3.57 0.72 8.59
CA ALA A 32 -4.81 -0.07 8.67
C ALA A 32 -5.28 -0.32 10.10
N ASN A 33 -4.38 -0.26 11.08
CA ASN A 33 -4.67 -0.52 12.49
C ASN A 33 -4.94 0.78 13.25
N GLU A 34 -6.17 0.98 13.73
CA GLU A 34 -6.57 2.17 14.51
C GLU A 34 -5.75 2.40 15.79
N GLY A 35 -5.23 1.32 16.38
CA GLY A 35 -4.41 1.39 17.59
C GLY A 35 -3.00 1.94 17.35
N VAL A 36 -2.56 2.05 16.10
CA VAL A 36 -1.22 2.50 15.75
C VAL A 36 -1.21 4.01 15.52
N LYS A 37 -0.34 4.70 16.25
CA LYS A 37 -0.18 6.16 16.12
C LYS A 37 0.84 6.48 15.04
N GLN A 38 0.63 7.61 14.38
CA GLN A 38 1.62 8.23 13.51
C GLN A 38 2.89 8.55 14.31
N VAL A 39 4.04 8.42 13.65
CA VAL A 39 5.32 8.91 14.18
C VAL A 39 5.48 10.40 13.87
N ALA A 40 6.55 11.04 14.37
CA ALA A 40 6.83 12.43 14.06
C ALA A 40 7.01 12.62 12.55
N SER A 41 6.44 13.69 12.00
CA SER A 41 6.51 14.00 10.57
C SER A 41 7.98 14.15 10.13
N LEU A 42 8.35 13.38 9.11
CA LEU A 42 9.70 13.41 8.54
C LEU A 42 9.87 14.57 7.54
N ARG A 43 8.77 15.02 6.93
CA ARG A 43 8.73 16.13 5.96
C ARG A 43 7.62 17.12 6.34
N PRO A 44 7.76 18.42 6.02
CA PRO A 44 6.71 19.40 6.33
C PRO A 44 5.34 18.99 5.79
N GLY A 45 4.36 18.80 6.68
CA GLY A 45 2.98 18.42 6.34
C GLY A 45 2.76 16.94 6.03
N SER A 46 3.77 16.08 6.18
CA SER A 46 3.60 14.64 6.03
C SER A 46 2.91 14.02 7.25
N LYS A 47 2.30 12.87 7.00
CA LYS A 47 1.85 11.91 8.00
C LYS A 47 2.66 10.65 7.78
N ASP A 48 3.26 10.13 8.85
CA ASP A 48 4.25 9.09 8.76
C ASP A 48 3.92 7.92 9.68
N TYR A 49 4.05 6.70 9.16
CA TYR A 49 3.99 5.46 9.91
C TYR A 49 5.32 4.73 9.78
N HIS A 50 5.70 4.02 10.82
CA HIS A 50 6.92 3.25 10.87
C HIS A 50 6.67 1.90 11.55
N PHE A 51 7.20 0.84 10.95
CA PHE A 51 7.21 -0.50 11.53
C PHE A 51 8.57 -1.13 11.33
N GLN A 52 9.10 -1.77 12.37
CA GLN A 52 10.41 -2.44 12.32
C GLN A 52 10.33 -3.84 12.90
N LYS A 53 11.01 -4.79 12.25
CA LYS A 53 11.22 -6.14 12.75
C LYS A 53 12.57 -6.67 12.31
N GLY A 54 13.45 -6.86 13.29
CA GLY A 54 14.84 -7.24 13.01
C GLY A 54 15.60 -6.17 12.21
N ASN A 55 16.12 -6.54 11.06
CA ASN A 55 16.85 -5.66 10.17
C ASN A 55 16.01 -5.06 9.04
N LEU A 56 14.67 -5.31 9.07
CA LEU A 56 13.72 -4.76 8.14
C LEU A 56 12.96 -3.59 8.76
N GLU A 57 12.80 -2.52 8.01
CA GLU A 57 12.05 -1.32 8.38
C GLU A 57 11.08 -0.97 7.25
N PHE A 58 9.89 -0.57 7.61
CA PHE A 58 8.85 -0.05 6.72
C PHE A 58 8.54 1.39 7.10
N HIS A 59 8.52 2.25 6.12
CA HIS A 59 8.06 3.63 6.24
C HIS A 59 6.93 3.86 5.24
N ASP A 60 5.81 4.38 5.72
CA ASP A 60 4.73 4.94 4.91
C ASP A 60 4.65 6.44 5.19
N THR A 61 4.81 7.25 4.17
CA THR A 61 4.75 8.71 4.24
C THR A 61 3.73 9.22 3.26
N PHE A 62 2.75 10.02 3.72
CA PHE A 62 1.77 10.60 2.82
C PHE A 62 1.36 12.03 3.18
N PHE A 63 0.76 12.72 2.21
CA PHE A 63 0.25 14.09 2.29
C PHE A 63 -1.20 14.12 1.84
N GLY A 64 -1.97 15.06 2.42
CA GLY A 64 -3.35 15.29 2.02
C GLY A 64 -4.36 14.47 2.84
N ALA A 65 -5.61 14.49 2.37
CA ALA A 65 -6.74 13.80 3.00
C ALA A 65 -7.75 13.29 1.96
N THR A 66 -8.59 14.15 1.37
CA THR A 66 -9.54 13.77 0.32
C THR A 66 -8.89 13.55 -1.05
N LYS A 67 -7.78 14.20 -1.29
CA LYS A 67 -6.78 13.90 -2.33
C LYS A 67 -5.47 13.72 -1.60
N PHE A 68 -4.79 12.62 -1.86
CA PHE A 68 -3.58 12.27 -1.14
C PHE A 68 -2.56 11.60 -2.04
N ILE A 69 -1.31 11.77 -1.70
CA ILE A 69 -0.17 11.15 -2.38
C ILE A 69 0.80 10.65 -1.31
N GLY A 70 1.42 9.52 -1.56
CA GLY A 70 2.40 8.97 -0.63
C GLY A 70 3.30 7.93 -1.24
N GLU A 71 4.16 7.41 -0.38
CA GLU A 71 5.10 6.36 -0.71
C GLU A 71 5.26 5.41 0.48
N GLU A 72 5.45 4.14 0.17
CA GLU A 72 5.87 3.11 1.12
C GLU A 72 7.24 2.62 0.70
N VAL A 73 8.17 2.50 1.66
CA VAL A 73 9.53 2.01 1.40
C VAL A 73 9.93 0.98 2.44
N ILE A 74 10.49 -0.14 1.97
CA ILE A 74 11.12 -1.14 2.82
C ILE A 74 12.63 -1.00 2.73
N TYR A 75 13.24 -0.96 3.91
CA TYR A 75 14.69 -0.97 4.08
C TYR A 75 15.11 -2.31 4.66
N GLN A 76 16.23 -2.84 4.17
CA GLN A 76 16.94 -3.96 4.77
C GLN A 76 18.37 -3.50 5.11
N ASN A 77 18.76 -3.61 6.38
CA ASN A 77 20.06 -3.09 6.85
C ASN A 77 20.29 -1.62 6.45
N LYS A 78 19.25 -0.77 6.60
CA LYS A 78 19.26 0.66 6.26
C LYS A 78 19.41 0.98 4.75
N LYS A 79 19.31 0.00 3.87
CA LYS A 79 19.27 0.21 2.41
C LYS A 79 17.86 0.00 1.91
N ALA A 80 17.31 0.94 1.14
CA ALA A 80 16.04 0.78 0.48
C ALA A 80 16.12 -0.40 -0.51
N VAL A 81 15.22 -1.36 -0.38
CA VAL A 81 15.19 -2.57 -1.21
C VAL A 81 13.90 -2.71 -2.02
N TRP A 82 12.82 -2.10 -1.54
CA TRP A 82 11.53 -2.12 -2.21
C TRP A 82 10.77 -0.83 -1.93
N GLY A 83 9.93 -0.39 -2.87
CA GLY A 83 9.09 0.78 -2.65
C GLY A 83 7.87 0.83 -3.57
N MET A 84 6.87 1.59 -3.13
CA MET A 84 5.63 1.86 -3.83
C MET A 84 5.29 3.34 -3.70
N ASN A 85 4.83 3.95 -4.80
CA ASN A 85 4.17 5.25 -4.78
C ASN A 85 2.67 5.09 -5.01
N TYR A 86 1.87 5.98 -4.44
CA TYR A 86 0.43 5.99 -4.64
C TYR A 86 -0.15 7.40 -4.69
N TYR A 87 -1.23 7.54 -5.43
CA TYR A 87 -2.09 8.73 -5.44
C TYR A 87 -3.54 8.29 -5.38
N GLY A 88 -4.31 8.90 -4.49
CA GLY A 88 -5.71 8.58 -4.31
C GLY A 88 -6.59 9.81 -4.11
N PHE A 89 -7.88 9.64 -4.34
CA PHE A 89 -8.87 10.68 -4.13
C PHE A 89 -10.26 10.12 -3.81
N THR A 90 -11.00 10.86 -3.00
CA THR A 90 -12.45 10.63 -2.79
C THR A 90 -13.23 11.50 -3.75
N ILE A 91 -14.31 10.95 -4.33
CA ILE A 91 -15.17 11.65 -5.29
C ILE A 91 -16.12 12.63 -4.59
N SER A 92 -16.38 12.42 -3.29
CA SER A 92 -17.26 13.27 -2.50
C SER A 92 -16.68 13.56 -1.11
N ASN A 93 -16.61 14.82 -0.74
CA ASN A 93 -16.13 15.27 0.57
C ASN A 93 -16.99 14.79 1.75
N LYS A 94 -18.21 14.29 1.51
CA LYS A 94 -19.13 13.81 2.54
C LYS A 94 -18.88 12.37 3.02
N ILE A 95 -17.90 11.68 2.44
CA ILE A 95 -17.74 10.23 2.62
C ILE A 95 -16.51 9.87 3.47
N SER A 96 -15.59 10.81 3.73
CA SER A 96 -14.23 10.53 4.17
C SER A 96 -14.10 9.67 5.44
N GLU A 97 -14.70 10.03 6.56
CA GLU A 97 -14.51 9.28 7.82
C GLU A 97 -15.21 7.92 7.80
N LYS A 98 -16.48 7.87 7.38
CA LYS A 98 -17.21 6.60 7.28
C LYS A 98 -16.59 5.60 6.31
N LEU A 99 -15.95 6.08 5.25
CA LEU A 99 -15.28 5.21 4.28
C LEU A 99 -14.12 4.46 4.93
N PHE A 100 -13.28 5.17 5.69
CA PHE A 100 -12.11 4.55 6.31
C PHE A 100 -12.51 3.44 7.29
N ASP A 101 -13.48 3.70 8.16
CA ASP A 101 -13.89 2.78 9.21
C ASP A 101 -14.82 1.65 8.69
N SER A 102 -15.68 1.98 7.71
CA SER A 102 -16.67 1.01 7.21
C SER A 102 -16.10 0.02 6.22
N ILE A 103 -15.05 0.37 5.45
CA ILE A 103 -14.59 -0.50 4.38
C ILE A 103 -13.06 -0.55 4.22
N LEU A 104 -12.36 0.60 4.18
CA LEU A 104 -10.93 0.58 3.83
C LEU A 104 -10.09 -0.16 4.88
N ARG A 105 -10.17 0.25 6.15
CA ARG A 105 -9.44 -0.42 7.23
C ARG A 105 -9.83 -1.89 7.39
N PRO A 106 -11.12 -2.26 7.45
CA PRO A 106 -11.52 -3.67 7.47
C PRO A 106 -10.97 -4.49 6.31
N ALA A 107 -10.98 -3.94 5.07
CA ALA A 107 -10.41 -4.63 3.91
C ALA A 107 -8.89 -4.83 4.06
N LEU A 108 -8.15 -3.78 4.44
CA LEU A 108 -6.71 -3.88 4.63
C LEU A 108 -6.33 -4.83 5.78
N MET A 109 -7.08 -4.80 6.88
CA MET A 109 -6.87 -5.69 8.04
C MET A 109 -7.23 -7.16 7.75
N SER A 110 -8.11 -7.43 6.77
CA SER A 110 -8.40 -8.80 6.34
C SER A 110 -7.21 -9.48 5.63
N GLY A 111 -6.19 -8.68 5.30
CA GLY A 111 -5.00 -9.13 4.56
C GLY A 111 -5.23 -9.19 3.05
N SER A 112 -4.16 -9.38 2.32
CA SER A 112 -4.18 -9.38 0.84
C SER A 112 -4.72 -10.68 0.21
N GLY A 113 -4.90 -11.73 1.02
CA GLY A 113 -5.28 -13.05 0.50
C GLY A 113 -4.23 -13.59 -0.48
N ASP A 114 -4.68 -13.96 -1.69
CA ASP A 114 -3.86 -14.43 -2.81
C ASP A 114 -3.34 -13.27 -3.70
N ASN A 115 -3.60 -12.02 -3.33
CA ASN A 115 -3.07 -10.85 -4.02
C ASN A 115 -1.66 -10.50 -3.54
N ILE A 116 -0.91 -9.69 -4.30
CA ILE A 116 0.35 -9.13 -3.80
C ILE A 116 0.08 -8.29 -2.54
N PRO A 117 0.94 -8.37 -1.50
CA PRO A 117 0.65 -7.82 -0.18
C PRO A 117 0.91 -6.32 -0.04
N VAL A 118 0.64 -5.55 -1.09
CA VAL A 118 0.84 -4.09 -1.09
C VAL A 118 -0.39 -3.31 -0.62
N ARG A 119 -1.58 -3.95 -0.70
CA ARG A 119 -2.86 -3.38 -0.24
C ARG A 119 -3.74 -4.53 0.28
N GLY A 120 -5.06 -4.34 0.28
CA GLY A 120 -6.03 -5.35 0.69
C GLY A 120 -6.22 -6.51 -0.32
N PRO A 121 -7.25 -7.33 -0.12
CA PRO A 121 -7.58 -8.45 -0.99
C PRO A 121 -8.10 -7.96 -2.34
N LYS A 122 -8.27 -8.89 -3.28
CA LYS A 122 -8.88 -8.59 -4.59
C LYS A 122 -10.28 -8.00 -4.45
N GLU A 123 -11.04 -8.48 -3.46
CA GLU A 123 -12.38 -8.02 -3.15
C GLU A 123 -12.67 -8.15 -1.65
N PHE A 124 -13.39 -7.18 -1.09
CA PHE A 124 -13.94 -7.23 0.25
C PHE A 124 -15.29 -6.49 0.28
N ILE A 125 -16.31 -7.09 0.88
CA ILE A 125 -17.66 -6.54 0.94
C ILE A 125 -18.09 -6.38 2.40
N ASN A 126 -18.63 -5.20 2.73
CA ASN A 126 -19.22 -4.93 4.03
C ASN A 126 -20.51 -4.11 3.87
N GLY A 127 -21.66 -4.78 3.90
CA GLY A 127 -22.98 -4.17 3.69
C GLY A 127 -23.09 -3.52 2.31
N GLU A 128 -23.31 -2.21 2.30
CA GLU A 128 -23.44 -1.41 1.07
C GLU A 128 -22.10 -1.02 0.43
N TRP A 129 -20.99 -1.38 1.06
CA TRP A 129 -19.64 -1.05 0.65
C TRP A 129 -18.95 -2.21 -0.02
N LYS A 130 -18.20 -1.92 -1.09
CA LYS A 130 -17.33 -2.86 -1.78
C LYS A 130 -15.96 -2.23 -1.98
N TYR A 131 -14.93 -2.96 -1.61
CA TYR A 131 -13.52 -2.70 -1.88
C TYR A 131 -13.05 -3.64 -2.97
N GLU A 132 -12.28 -3.13 -3.94
CA GLU A 132 -11.64 -3.92 -4.99
C GLU A 132 -10.20 -3.43 -5.17
N PHE A 133 -9.27 -4.38 -5.31
CA PHE A 133 -7.88 -4.07 -5.65
C PHE A 133 -7.40 -4.96 -6.79
N LYS A 134 -7.16 -4.34 -7.94
CA LYS A 134 -6.70 -5.00 -9.17
C LYS A 134 -5.24 -4.65 -9.42
N THR A 135 -4.42 -5.67 -9.66
CA THR A 135 -2.98 -5.52 -9.90
C THR A 135 -2.58 -6.13 -11.23
N THR A 136 -1.53 -5.58 -11.83
CA THR A 136 -0.82 -6.14 -12.98
C THR A 136 0.66 -6.25 -12.61
N GLY A 137 1.28 -7.37 -12.94
CA GLY A 137 2.65 -7.69 -12.54
C GLY A 137 2.70 -8.49 -11.23
N ASP A 138 3.84 -8.44 -10.58
CA ASP A 138 4.13 -9.13 -9.31
C ASP A 138 4.82 -8.17 -8.31
N LEU A 139 5.24 -8.69 -7.17
CA LEU A 139 5.90 -7.86 -6.14
C LEU A 139 7.19 -7.20 -6.61
N ALA A 140 7.82 -7.73 -7.66
CA ALA A 140 9.05 -7.17 -8.21
C ALA A 140 8.80 -5.94 -9.10
N ASN A 141 7.66 -5.90 -9.78
CA ASN A 141 7.27 -4.76 -10.62
C ASN A 141 5.75 -4.83 -10.87
N PHE A 142 5.00 -3.91 -10.32
CA PHE A 142 3.54 -3.90 -10.42
C PHE A 142 2.95 -2.51 -10.64
N THR A 143 1.73 -2.53 -11.15
CA THR A 143 0.80 -1.42 -11.06
C THR A 143 -0.49 -1.90 -10.39
N GLY A 144 -1.22 -1.01 -9.72
CA GLY A 144 -2.46 -1.36 -9.03
C GLY A 144 -3.49 -0.23 -9.07
N ILE A 145 -4.76 -0.63 -9.06
CA ILE A 145 -5.90 0.27 -8.91
C ILE A 145 -6.77 -0.27 -7.77
N GLU A 146 -6.92 0.55 -6.74
CA GLU A 146 -7.84 0.31 -5.63
C GLU A 146 -9.10 1.15 -5.83
N GLU A 147 -10.26 0.53 -5.74
CA GLU A 147 -11.54 1.20 -5.84
C GLU A 147 -12.43 0.86 -4.66
N ILE A 148 -13.10 1.86 -4.13
CA ILE A 148 -14.16 1.68 -3.15
C ILE A 148 -15.45 2.20 -3.75
N SER A 149 -16.49 1.37 -3.70
CA SER A 149 -17.83 1.74 -4.10
C SER A 149 -18.83 1.63 -2.95
N LYS A 150 -19.87 2.45 -3.02
CA LYS A 150 -21.03 2.41 -2.13
C LYS A 150 -22.30 2.30 -2.97
N ASN A 151 -23.13 1.28 -2.72
CA ASN A 151 -24.33 1.02 -3.53
C ASN A 151 -24.01 1.00 -5.04
N GLY A 152 -22.90 0.36 -5.44
CA GLY A 152 -22.46 0.22 -6.83
C GLY A 152 -21.85 1.48 -7.46
N LYS A 153 -21.73 2.60 -6.74
CA LYS A 153 -21.11 3.85 -7.23
C LYS A 153 -19.71 4.00 -6.64
N ILE A 154 -18.71 4.18 -7.49
CA ILE A 154 -17.33 4.44 -7.05
C ILE A 154 -17.28 5.77 -6.30
N VAL A 155 -16.71 5.74 -5.10
CA VAL A 155 -16.60 6.89 -4.19
C VAL A 155 -15.15 7.23 -3.83
N CYS A 156 -14.23 6.29 -4.03
CA CYS A 156 -12.80 6.49 -3.82
C CYS A 156 -12.01 5.67 -4.84
N ARG A 157 -10.87 6.20 -5.27
CA ARG A 157 -9.92 5.50 -6.13
C ARG A 157 -8.50 5.83 -5.73
N LEU A 158 -7.63 4.83 -5.79
CA LEU A 158 -6.19 4.98 -5.62
C LEU A 158 -5.49 4.26 -6.76
N TYR A 159 -4.44 4.89 -7.27
CA TYR A 159 -3.48 4.31 -8.21
C TYR A 159 -2.16 4.11 -7.49
N CYS A 160 -1.54 2.96 -7.70
CA CYS A 160 -0.23 2.70 -7.16
C CYS A 160 0.65 1.94 -8.16
N HIS A 161 1.95 2.06 -7.97
CA HIS A 161 2.96 1.30 -8.68
C HIS A 161 4.21 1.17 -7.81
N GLY A 162 4.98 0.12 -8.04
CA GLY A 162 6.18 -0.12 -7.25
C GLY A 162 6.92 -1.36 -7.66
N GLY A 163 7.91 -1.70 -6.85
CA GLY A 163 8.75 -2.87 -7.05
C GLY A 163 10.05 -2.80 -6.27
N PHE A 164 10.99 -3.67 -6.61
CA PHE A 164 12.30 -3.66 -5.97
C PHE A 164 13.16 -2.51 -6.47
N ILE A 165 13.92 -1.94 -5.55
CA ILE A 165 14.90 -0.87 -5.76
C ILE A 165 16.28 -1.51 -5.63
N ILE A 166 17.03 -1.55 -6.72
CA ILE A 166 18.34 -2.21 -6.76
C ILE A 166 19.38 -1.24 -7.31
#